data_271e08a21b4cb922383d6ee42b328b8e
#
_entry.id   271e08a21b4cb922383d6ee42b328b8e
#
_cell.length_a   1.000
_cell.length_b   1.000
_cell.length_c   1.000
_cell.angle_alpha   90.00
_cell.angle_beta   90.00
_cell.angle_gamma   90.00
#
_symmetry.space_group_name_H-M   'P 1'
#
loop_
_entity.id
_entity.type
_entity.pdbx_description
1 polymer ?
#
loop_
_entity_poly.entity_id
_entity_poly.type
_entity_poly.pdbx_seq_one_letter_code
_entity_poly.pdbx_strand_id
1 'polypeptide(L)'
;MRRTAAAALVTAVLTTAGCSARTADYSSVWTSSPVVTTTAPPTSPTPIAQYLSSVGVTGEQVALDKLTDLTVTLPRPPGWTTYANPNFSPGTEAIAKNNTYPTAMVMVFKLDGNFDIPAALEHADDDAELSKNFNRLNYSNADFAGFPSAMIEGSYDHSQTRLHTYNRIVFPVTSKFDRYLVQFTVTTLADQAAAQAPDVEKIIGGFSVAVK
;
A
#
# COMPACT_ATOMS: atom_id res chain seq x y z
N MET A 1 -3.91 -58.72 62.43
CA MET A 1 -2.83 -58.02 61.78
C MET A 1 -3.36 -57.30 60.51
N ARG A 2 -3.61 -56.02 60.61
CA ARG A 2 -4.16 -55.19 59.50
C ARG A 2 -3.04 -54.59 58.72
N ARG A 3 -3.00 -54.88 57.44
CA ARG A 3 -2.08 -54.17 56.47
C ARG A 3 -2.89 -53.16 55.68
N THR A 4 -2.61 -51.91 55.91
CA THR A 4 -3.14 -50.75 55.18
C THR A 4 -2.33 -50.57 53.89
N ALA A 5 -2.98 -50.62 52.72
CA ALA A 5 -2.41 -50.28 51.45
C ALA A 5 -2.66 -48.80 51.20
N ALA A 6 -1.60 -48.04 50.96
CA ALA A 6 -1.64 -46.63 50.56
C ALA A 6 -1.78 -46.56 49.02
N ALA A 7 -2.85 -45.95 48.54
CA ALA A 7 -3.06 -45.64 47.13
C ALA A 7 -2.38 -44.28 46.81
N ALA A 8 -1.42 -44.28 45.91
CA ALA A 8 -0.82 -43.08 45.39
C ALA A 8 -1.65 -42.52 44.21
N LEU A 9 -2.21 -41.35 44.39
CA LEU A 9 -2.94 -40.61 43.35
C LEU A 9 -1.89 -39.89 42.46
N VAL A 10 -1.75 -40.32 41.19
CA VAL A 10 -0.96 -39.59 40.18
C VAL A 10 -1.87 -38.60 39.49
N THR A 11 -1.69 -37.31 39.81
CA THR A 11 -2.39 -36.22 39.14
C THR A 11 -1.67 -35.89 37.84
N ALA A 12 -2.25 -36.28 36.69
CA ALA A 12 -1.75 -35.87 35.38
C ALA A 12 -2.20 -34.43 35.10
N VAL A 13 -1.21 -33.52 35.03
CA VAL A 13 -1.43 -32.13 34.58
C VAL A 13 -1.39 -32.14 33.06
N LEU A 14 -2.55 -31.99 32.41
CA LEU A 14 -2.65 -31.71 30.98
C LEU A 14 -2.31 -30.23 30.77
N THR A 15 -1.10 -29.93 30.23
CA THR A 15 -0.76 -28.63 29.68
C THR A 15 -1.37 -28.51 28.29
N THR A 16 -2.49 -27.80 28.17
CA THR A 16 -3.02 -27.39 26.88
C THR A 16 -2.12 -26.28 26.32
N ALA A 17 -1.31 -26.59 25.32
CA ALA A 17 -0.61 -25.60 24.50
C ALA A 17 -1.67 -24.87 23.66
N GLY A 18 -2.18 -23.75 24.18
CA GLY A 18 -3.01 -22.82 23.43
C GLY A 18 -2.17 -22.13 22.35
N CYS A 19 -2.37 -22.45 21.08
CA CYS A 19 -1.94 -21.59 19.98
C CYS A 19 -2.75 -20.32 20.04
N SER A 20 -2.22 -19.30 20.72
CA SER A 20 -2.76 -17.96 20.63
C SER A 20 -2.44 -17.41 19.22
N ALA A 21 -3.46 -17.30 18.38
CA ALA A 21 -3.38 -16.50 17.18
C ALA A 21 -2.97 -15.08 17.60
N ARG A 22 -1.78 -14.63 17.16
CA ARG A 22 -1.34 -13.27 17.38
C ARG A 22 -2.24 -12.39 16.51
N THR A 23 -3.22 -11.76 17.12
CA THR A 23 -3.85 -10.57 16.54
C THR A 23 -2.75 -9.51 16.37
N ALA A 24 -2.66 -8.92 15.19
CA ALA A 24 -1.74 -7.83 14.96
C ALA A 24 -2.00 -6.74 16.00
N ASP A 25 -0.98 -6.42 16.79
CA ASP A 25 -1.07 -5.43 17.86
C ASP A 25 -0.88 -4.04 17.24
N TYR A 26 -1.97 -3.35 16.97
CA TYR A 26 -1.97 -1.97 16.50
C TYR A 26 -1.72 -0.95 17.63
N SER A 27 -1.50 -1.38 18.87
CA SER A 27 -1.27 -0.50 20.01
C SER A 27 0.09 0.21 19.98
N SER A 28 1.07 -0.30 19.21
CA SER A 28 2.40 0.30 19.07
C SER A 28 2.46 1.55 18.18
N VAL A 29 1.36 1.89 17.48
CA VAL A 29 1.27 3.07 16.59
C VAL A 29 1.24 4.39 17.36
N TRP A 30 1.09 4.37 18.71
CA TRP A 30 0.90 5.57 19.53
C TRP A 30 2.13 6.00 20.35
N THR A 31 3.28 5.35 20.22
CA THR A 31 4.52 5.78 20.88
C THR A 31 5.39 6.59 19.92
N SER A 32 5.24 7.91 19.96
CA SER A 32 6.14 8.85 19.28
C SER A 32 7.50 8.84 19.98
N SER A 33 8.52 8.26 19.35
CA SER A 33 9.92 8.51 19.72
C SER A 33 10.36 9.86 19.15
N PRO A 34 11.06 10.72 19.91
CA PRO A 34 11.55 11.98 19.38
C PRO A 34 12.64 11.73 18.34
N VAL A 35 12.33 12.04 17.09
CA VAL A 35 13.32 12.12 16.02
C VAL A 35 14.10 13.40 16.18
N VAL A 36 15.42 13.31 16.34
CA VAL A 36 16.32 14.46 16.29
C VAL A 36 16.39 14.94 14.84
N THR A 37 15.68 16.01 14.56
CA THR A 37 15.61 16.62 13.23
C THR A 37 16.83 17.51 13.01
N THR A 38 17.72 17.11 12.12
CA THR A 38 18.65 18.04 11.45
C THR A 38 17.82 18.79 10.41
N THR A 39 17.47 20.04 10.69
CA THR A 39 16.63 20.87 9.84
C THR A 39 17.41 21.35 8.62
N ALA A 40 17.29 20.64 7.49
CA ALA A 40 17.45 21.26 6.19
C ALA A 40 16.20 22.14 5.92
N PRO A 41 16.29 23.27 5.17
CA PRO A 41 15.10 24.05 4.84
C PRO A 41 14.06 23.13 4.17
N PRO A 42 12.77 23.24 4.50
CA PRO A 42 11.75 22.41 3.88
C PRO A 42 11.71 22.73 2.39
N THR A 43 12.23 21.84 1.58
CA THR A 43 11.93 21.82 0.13
C THR A 43 10.46 21.46 0.04
N SER A 44 9.66 22.29 -0.64
CA SER A 44 8.25 21.95 -0.88
C SER A 44 8.16 20.60 -1.60
N PRO A 45 7.24 19.71 -1.19
CA PRO A 45 7.04 18.44 -1.86
C PRO A 45 6.84 18.65 -3.36
N THR A 46 7.51 17.84 -4.17
CA THR A 46 7.44 17.92 -5.65
C THR A 46 6.79 16.63 -6.16
N PRO A 47 5.56 16.66 -6.70
CA PRO A 47 4.91 15.47 -7.24
C PRO A 47 5.82 14.65 -8.14
N ILE A 48 5.79 13.32 -8.00
CA ILE A 48 6.69 12.42 -8.74
C ILE A 48 6.61 12.63 -10.27
N ALA A 49 5.43 12.91 -10.81
CA ALA A 49 5.26 13.21 -12.22
C ALA A 49 5.97 14.51 -12.62
N GLN A 50 5.95 15.51 -11.74
CA GLN A 50 6.65 16.77 -11.96
C GLN A 50 8.17 16.59 -11.88
N TYR A 51 8.65 15.80 -10.91
CA TYR A 51 10.08 15.45 -10.83
C TYR A 51 10.54 14.74 -12.11
N LEU A 52 9.84 13.67 -12.54
CA LEU A 52 10.18 12.92 -13.76
C LEU A 52 10.20 13.83 -14.97
N SER A 53 9.21 14.71 -15.13
CA SER A 53 9.18 15.70 -16.21
C SER A 53 10.38 16.66 -16.14
N SER A 54 10.80 17.09 -14.96
CA SER A 54 11.92 18.02 -14.78
C SER A 54 13.27 17.44 -15.19
N VAL A 55 13.40 16.12 -15.15
CA VAL A 55 14.59 15.38 -15.61
C VAL A 55 14.45 14.82 -17.03
N GLY A 56 13.44 15.28 -17.78
CA GLY A 56 13.24 14.95 -19.19
C GLY A 56 12.57 13.60 -19.44
N VAL A 57 11.91 13.02 -18.44
CA VAL A 57 11.16 11.76 -18.58
C VAL A 57 9.72 12.05 -18.95
N THR A 58 9.20 11.33 -19.94
CA THR A 58 7.78 11.33 -20.29
C THR A 58 7.13 10.01 -19.94
N GLY A 59 5.83 10.03 -19.61
CA GLY A 59 5.07 8.84 -19.27
C GLY A 59 3.83 8.72 -20.14
N GLU A 60 3.65 7.56 -20.79
CA GLU A 60 2.43 7.20 -21.50
C GLU A 60 1.61 6.23 -20.64
N GLN A 61 0.36 6.57 -20.33
CA GLN A 61 -0.51 5.69 -19.56
C GLN A 61 -0.93 4.49 -20.41
N VAL A 62 -0.76 3.29 -19.86
CA VAL A 62 -1.07 2.02 -20.52
C VAL A 62 -2.14 1.27 -19.71
N ALA A 63 -3.24 0.89 -20.35
CA ALA A 63 -4.25 0.06 -19.70
C ALA A 63 -3.70 -1.34 -19.39
N LEU A 64 -4.14 -1.95 -18.29
CA LEU A 64 -3.61 -3.23 -17.81
C LEU A 64 -3.73 -4.35 -18.85
N ASP A 65 -4.81 -4.37 -19.64
CA ASP A 65 -5.05 -5.34 -20.72
C ASP A 65 -4.16 -5.13 -21.97
N LYS A 66 -3.48 -3.98 -22.06
CA LYS A 66 -2.55 -3.64 -23.15
C LYS A 66 -1.10 -3.89 -22.80
N LEU A 67 -0.79 -4.28 -21.56
CA LEU A 67 0.57 -4.59 -21.13
C LEU A 67 1.07 -5.89 -21.76
N THR A 68 2.13 -5.81 -22.58
CA THR A 68 2.68 -6.94 -23.31
C THR A 68 3.80 -7.67 -22.58
N ASP A 69 4.58 -6.95 -21.79
CA ASP A 69 5.82 -7.39 -21.14
C ASP A 69 5.78 -7.27 -19.60
N LEU A 70 4.70 -6.70 -19.08
CA LEU A 70 4.43 -6.56 -17.65
C LEU A 70 3.05 -7.14 -17.32
N THR A 71 2.91 -7.78 -16.18
CA THR A 71 1.63 -8.18 -15.59
C THR A 71 1.42 -7.37 -14.32
N VAL A 72 0.30 -6.67 -14.23
CA VAL A 72 -0.14 -5.99 -13.02
C VAL A 72 -1.53 -6.50 -12.66
N THR A 73 -1.70 -6.94 -11.41
CA THR A 73 -2.96 -7.52 -10.95
C THR A 73 -3.56 -6.67 -9.84
N LEU A 74 -4.79 -6.21 -10.05
CA LEU A 74 -5.63 -5.62 -9.02
C LEU A 74 -6.66 -6.68 -8.59
N PRO A 75 -6.53 -7.30 -7.40
CA PRO A 75 -7.48 -8.32 -6.96
C PRO A 75 -8.85 -7.70 -6.71
N ARG A 76 -9.89 -8.48 -7.03
CA ARG A 76 -11.27 -8.05 -6.87
C ARG A 76 -12.00 -8.97 -5.90
N PRO A 77 -12.06 -8.63 -4.60
CA PRO A 77 -12.80 -9.40 -3.61
C PRO A 77 -14.32 -9.45 -3.90
N PRO A 78 -15.05 -10.40 -3.33
CA PRO A 78 -16.51 -10.44 -3.45
C PRO A 78 -17.17 -9.12 -3.05
N GLY A 79 -18.13 -8.67 -3.87
CA GLY A 79 -18.85 -7.40 -3.65
C GLY A 79 -18.14 -6.15 -4.17
N TRP A 80 -16.92 -6.28 -4.71
CA TRP A 80 -16.23 -5.20 -5.38
C TRP A 80 -16.50 -5.25 -6.88
N THR A 81 -16.78 -4.10 -7.48
CA THR A 81 -17.11 -3.97 -8.90
C THR A 81 -16.21 -2.92 -9.55
N THR A 82 -16.12 -2.91 -10.86
CA THR A 82 -15.43 -1.84 -11.59
C THR A 82 -16.07 -0.51 -11.23
N TYR A 83 -15.21 0.46 -10.91
CA TYR A 83 -15.61 1.82 -10.57
C TYR A 83 -15.24 2.76 -11.72
N ALA A 84 -16.23 3.26 -12.41
CA ALA A 84 -16.05 4.23 -13.48
C ALA A 84 -16.25 5.65 -12.96
N ASN A 85 -15.27 6.52 -13.25
CA ASN A 85 -15.35 7.94 -12.94
C ASN A 85 -14.89 8.73 -14.17
N PRO A 86 -15.67 9.69 -14.68
CA PRO A 86 -15.33 10.47 -15.87
C PRO A 86 -14.05 11.31 -15.72
N ASN A 87 -13.60 11.53 -14.49
CA ASN A 87 -12.37 12.27 -14.20
C ASN A 87 -11.11 11.35 -14.21
N PHE A 88 -11.27 10.04 -14.36
CA PHE A 88 -10.11 9.16 -14.47
C PHE A 88 -9.50 9.24 -15.88
N SER A 89 -8.18 9.23 -15.92
CA SER A 89 -7.44 9.10 -17.18
C SER A 89 -7.76 7.78 -17.85
N PRO A 90 -7.83 7.75 -19.20
CA PRO A 90 -7.97 6.50 -19.93
C PRO A 90 -6.89 5.49 -19.55
N GLY A 91 -7.27 4.22 -19.32
CA GLY A 91 -6.34 3.17 -18.88
C GLY A 91 -6.24 3.00 -17.35
N THR A 92 -6.91 3.83 -16.57
CA THR A 92 -7.02 3.62 -15.12
C THR A 92 -7.92 2.42 -14.82
N GLU A 93 -7.40 1.43 -14.09
CA GLU A 93 -8.21 0.34 -13.51
C GLU A 93 -8.62 0.75 -12.10
N ALA A 94 -9.92 0.79 -11.85
CA ALA A 94 -10.44 1.11 -10.52
C ALA A 94 -11.60 0.19 -10.14
N ILE A 95 -11.66 -0.16 -8.86
CA ILE A 95 -12.72 -0.94 -8.24
C ILE A 95 -13.23 -0.26 -6.99
N ALA A 96 -14.50 -0.48 -6.66
CA ALA A 96 -15.12 0.05 -5.46
C ALA A 96 -16.12 -0.95 -4.87
N LYS A 97 -16.40 -0.79 -3.59
CA LYS A 97 -17.50 -1.49 -2.93
C LYS A 97 -18.72 -0.56 -2.91
N ASN A 98 -19.86 -1.05 -3.44
CA ASN A 98 -21.10 -0.26 -3.53
C ASN A 98 -20.96 1.09 -4.28
N ASN A 99 -20.08 1.14 -5.28
CA ASN A 99 -19.82 2.32 -6.10
C ASN A 99 -19.40 3.59 -5.31
N THR A 100 -18.74 3.40 -4.19
CA THR A 100 -18.21 4.45 -3.31
C THR A 100 -17.00 3.91 -2.55
N TYR A 101 -16.54 4.61 -1.51
CA TYR A 101 -15.48 4.08 -0.64
C TYR A 101 -15.92 2.78 0.06
N PRO A 102 -15.01 1.82 0.23
CA PRO A 102 -13.59 1.85 -0.15
C PRO A 102 -13.39 1.68 -1.66
N THR A 103 -12.36 2.33 -2.18
CA THR A 103 -11.92 2.23 -3.58
C THR A 103 -10.49 1.73 -3.66
N ALA A 104 -10.16 1.02 -4.74
CA ALA A 104 -8.79 0.69 -5.09
C ALA A 104 -8.54 1.01 -6.56
N MET A 105 -7.37 1.55 -6.87
CA MET A 105 -7.03 2.05 -8.20
C MET A 105 -5.60 1.68 -8.56
N VAL A 106 -5.40 1.32 -9.82
CA VAL A 106 -4.07 1.11 -10.42
C VAL A 106 -3.94 1.96 -11.68
N MET A 107 -2.83 2.63 -11.80
CA MET A 107 -2.38 3.29 -13.03
C MET A 107 -1.00 2.78 -13.39
N VAL A 108 -0.76 2.56 -14.67
CA VAL A 108 0.54 2.13 -15.21
C VAL A 108 0.98 3.11 -16.28
N PHE A 109 2.20 3.60 -16.17
CA PHE A 109 2.81 4.48 -17.16
C PHE A 109 4.06 3.82 -17.70
N LYS A 110 4.17 3.70 -19.03
CA LYS A 110 5.42 3.38 -19.69
C LYS A 110 6.25 4.66 -19.75
N LEU A 111 7.48 4.61 -19.24
CA LEU A 111 8.35 5.76 -19.14
C LEU A 111 9.36 5.77 -20.27
N ASP A 112 9.53 6.94 -20.89
CA ASP A 112 10.59 7.22 -21.86
C ASP A 112 11.52 8.31 -21.34
N GLY A 113 12.83 8.07 -21.40
CA GLY A 113 13.86 8.93 -20.86
C GLY A 113 14.78 8.19 -19.87
N ASN A 114 15.90 8.83 -19.57
CA ASN A 114 16.88 8.29 -18.62
C ASN A 114 16.82 9.04 -17.29
N PHE A 115 16.66 8.31 -16.20
CA PHE A 115 16.59 8.88 -14.85
C PHE A 115 17.09 7.88 -13.81
N ASP A 116 17.44 8.40 -12.66
CA ASP A 116 17.81 7.63 -11.48
C ASP A 116 16.53 7.22 -10.71
N ILE A 117 16.26 5.91 -10.61
CA ILE A 117 15.07 5.38 -9.91
C ILE A 117 15.13 5.69 -8.40
N PRO A 118 16.23 5.47 -7.69
CA PRO A 118 16.36 5.91 -6.30
C PRO A 118 15.99 7.38 -6.08
N ALA A 119 16.52 8.29 -6.90
CA ALA A 119 16.18 9.70 -6.81
C ALA A 119 14.70 9.98 -7.10
N ALA A 120 14.08 9.27 -8.04
CA ALA A 120 12.64 9.38 -8.30
C ALA A 120 11.80 8.89 -7.11
N LEU A 121 12.24 7.85 -6.40
CA LEU A 121 11.55 7.32 -5.24
C LEU A 121 11.56 8.29 -4.04
N GLU A 122 12.49 9.23 -3.96
CA GLU A 122 12.48 10.31 -2.95
C GLU A 122 11.26 11.23 -3.10
N HIS A 123 10.58 11.20 -4.25
CA HIS A 123 9.37 11.97 -4.57
C HIS A 123 8.09 11.13 -4.58
N ALA A 124 8.17 9.86 -4.18
CA ALA A 124 7.03 8.94 -4.31
C ALA A 124 5.88 9.23 -3.31
N ASP A 125 6.18 9.89 -2.21
CA ASP A 125 5.22 10.28 -1.17
C ASP A 125 4.79 11.75 -1.24
N ASP A 126 5.46 12.56 -2.05
CA ASP A 126 5.23 14.00 -2.16
C ASP A 126 3.76 14.34 -2.54
N ASP A 127 3.16 13.57 -3.46
CA ASP A 127 1.75 13.75 -3.84
C ASP A 127 0.80 13.57 -2.64
N ALA A 128 1.08 12.60 -1.77
CA ALA A 128 0.28 12.39 -0.56
C ALA A 128 0.49 13.51 0.45
N GLU A 129 1.72 13.97 0.63
CA GLU A 129 2.06 15.05 1.58
C GLU A 129 1.45 16.40 1.20
N LEU A 130 1.20 16.64 -0.09
CA LEU A 130 0.48 17.83 -0.56
C LEU A 130 -1.01 17.81 -0.25
N SER A 131 -1.56 16.67 0.16
CA SER A 131 -2.97 16.57 0.52
C SER A 131 -3.28 17.36 1.80
N LYS A 132 -4.46 17.98 1.83
CA LYS A 132 -4.87 18.85 2.93
C LYS A 132 -4.85 18.11 4.27
N ASN A 133 -4.14 18.67 5.24
CA ASN A 133 -4.00 18.11 6.60
C ASN A 133 -3.53 16.65 6.57
N PHE A 134 -2.60 16.31 5.68
CA PHE A 134 -2.05 14.97 5.61
C PHE A 134 -1.38 14.60 6.93
N ASN A 135 -1.71 13.41 7.43
CA ASN A 135 -1.09 12.80 8.59
C ASN A 135 -0.53 11.45 8.19
N ARG A 136 0.80 11.35 8.11
CA ARG A 136 1.51 10.11 7.79
C ARG A 136 1.36 9.11 8.93
N LEU A 137 0.93 7.90 8.62
CA LEU A 137 0.79 6.78 9.57
C LEU A 137 1.89 5.75 9.38
N ASN A 138 2.29 5.48 8.13
CA ASN A 138 3.30 4.50 7.80
C ASN A 138 4.03 4.89 6.52
N TYR A 139 5.28 4.43 6.37
CA TYR A 139 6.11 4.63 5.19
C TYR A 139 7.10 3.49 5.03
N SER A 140 7.38 3.11 3.79
CA SER A 140 8.41 2.12 3.47
C SER A 140 8.95 2.36 2.06
N ASN A 141 10.26 2.29 1.91
CA ASN A 141 10.96 2.26 0.61
C ASN A 141 11.59 0.89 0.32
N ALA A 142 11.08 -0.16 0.96
CA ALA A 142 11.48 -1.52 0.64
C ALA A 142 10.98 -1.94 -0.74
N ASP A 143 11.77 -2.74 -1.45
CA ASP A 143 11.39 -3.31 -2.73
C ASP A 143 10.05 -4.05 -2.65
N PHE A 144 9.28 -3.97 -3.71
CA PHE A 144 8.03 -4.71 -3.90
C PHE A 144 8.17 -5.70 -5.05
N ALA A 145 7.99 -6.99 -4.76
CA ALA A 145 8.15 -8.06 -5.75
C ALA A 145 9.52 -8.05 -6.48
N GLY A 146 10.57 -7.57 -5.81
CA GLY A 146 11.91 -7.43 -6.37
C GLY A 146 12.14 -6.17 -7.21
N PHE A 147 11.19 -5.23 -7.23
CA PHE A 147 11.33 -3.95 -7.91
C PHE A 147 11.47 -2.80 -6.92
N PRO A 148 12.27 -1.77 -7.24
CA PRO A 148 12.34 -0.55 -6.43
C PRO A 148 10.95 0.03 -6.19
N SER A 149 10.62 0.33 -4.94
CA SER A 149 9.30 0.84 -4.60
C SER A 149 9.32 1.76 -3.38
N ALA A 150 8.28 2.57 -3.26
CA ALA A 150 7.95 3.28 -2.04
C ALA A 150 6.47 3.12 -1.71
N MET A 151 6.15 3.13 -0.43
CA MET A 151 4.80 3.04 0.08
C MET A 151 4.61 4.10 1.16
N ILE A 152 3.49 4.80 1.08
CA ILE A 152 3.03 5.72 2.12
C ILE A 152 1.58 5.41 2.49
N GLU A 153 1.32 5.41 3.79
CA GLU A 153 -0.01 5.28 4.35
C GLU A 153 -0.30 6.48 5.24
N GLY A 154 -1.49 7.03 5.14
CA GLY A 154 -1.83 8.22 5.90
C GLY A 154 -3.31 8.56 5.82
N SER A 155 -3.66 9.70 6.40
CA SER A 155 -5.02 10.23 6.31
C SER A 155 -4.97 11.72 5.96
N TYR A 156 -5.99 12.18 5.24
CA TYR A 156 -6.09 13.55 4.78
C TYR A 156 -7.55 14.02 4.68
N ASP A 157 -7.73 15.33 4.59
CA ASP A 157 -9.05 15.91 4.43
C ASP A 157 -9.38 16.10 2.95
N HIS A 158 -10.49 15.52 2.51
CA HIS A 158 -11.05 15.74 1.19
C HIS A 158 -12.48 16.26 1.33
N SER A 159 -12.71 17.51 0.91
CA SER A 159 -13.97 18.21 1.13
C SER A 159 -14.32 18.26 2.63
N GLN A 160 -15.39 17.62 3.07
CA GLN A 160 -15.83 17.56 4.46
C GLN A 160 -15.59 16.19 5.12
N THR A 161 -14.79 15.34 4.46
CA THR A 161 -14.57 13.95 4.85
C THR A 161 -13.10 13.72 5.12
N ARG A 162 -12.79 12.99 6.19
CA ARG A 162 -11.45 12.45 6.46
C ARG A 162 -11.30 11.13 5.74
N LEU A 163 -10.30 11.02 4.86
CA LEU A 163 -9.96 9.81 4.14
C LEU A 163 -8.71 9.18 4.73
N HIS A 164 -8.64 7.85 4.68
CA HIS A 164 -7.45 7.07 4.91
C HIS A 164 -6.98 6.50 3.57
N THR A 165 -5.69 6.58 3.28
CA THR A 165 -5.11 6.15 2.01
C THR A 165 -3.87 5.32 2.21
N TYR A 166 -3.72 4.31 1.38
CA TYR A 166 -2.50 3.54 1.14
C TYR A 166 -2.08 3.78 -0.31
N ASN A 167 -0.86 4.26 -0.51
CA ASN A 167 -0.28 4.46 -1.84
C ASN A 167 1.01 3.67 -1.96
N ARG A 168 1.21 3.04 -3.11
CA ARG A 168 2.45 2.38 -3.48
C ARG A 168 2.85 2.76 -4.90
N ILE A 169 4.10 3.20 -5.03
CA ILE A 169 4.77 3.41 -6.31
C ILE A 169 5.75 2.27 -6.50
N VAL A 170 5.75 1.66 -7.69
CA VAL A 170 6.71 0.60 -8.08
C VAL A 170 7.32 0.97 -9.41
N PHE A 171 8.64 0.78 -9.56
CA PHE A 171 9.37 0.98 -10.81
C PHE A 171 9.86 -0.36 -11.39
N PRO A 172 9.02 -1.13 -12.08
CA PRO A 172 9.47 -2.33 -12.76
C PRO A 172 10.29 -1.97 -14.01
N VAL A 173 11.37 -2.74 -14.21
CA VAL A 173 12.21 -2.68 -15.41
C VAL A 173 12.17 -4.04 -16.05
N THR A 174 11.82 -4.11 -17.34
CA THR A 174 11.73 -5.37 -18.09
C THR A 174 13.09 -5.87 -18.56
N SER A 175 13.16 -7.08 -19.06
CA SER A 175 14.38 -7.64 -19.68
C SER A 175 14.81 -6.87 -20.94
N LYS A 176 13.92 -6.08 -21.54
CA LYS A 176 14.20 -5.20 -22.67
C LYS A 176 14.58 -3.77 -22.23
N PHE A 177 14.74 -3.55 -20.93
CA PHE A 177 15.00 -2.24 -20.33
C PHE A 177 13.86 -1.23 -20.47
N ASP A 178 12.65 -1.67 -20.84
CA ASP A 178 11.46 -0.84 -20.72
C ASP A 178 11.19 -0.56 -19.25
N ARG A 179 10.95 0.71 -18.92
CA ARG A 179 10.71 1.20 -17.55
C ARG A 179 9.26 1.56 -17.40
N TYR A 180 8.69 1.22 -16.26
CA TYR A 180 7.33 1.57 -15.92
C TYR A 180 7.26 2.24 -14.57
N LEU A 181 6.23 3.05 -14.38
CA LEU A 181 5.76 3.49 -13.07
C LEU A 181 4.39 2.86 -12.86
N VAL A 182 4.26 2.06 -11.82
CA VAL A 182 2.99 1.47 -11.40
C VAL A 182 2.57 2.18 -10.11
N GLN A 183 1.43 2.85 -10.15
CA GLN A 183 0.83 3.50 -8.99
C GLN A 183 -0.39 2.71 -8.54
N PHE A 184 -0.37 2.27 -7.31
CA PHE A 184 -1.47 1.56 -6.65
C PHE A 184 -1.95 2.35 -5.44
N THR A 185 -3.25 2.63 -5.38
CA THR A 185 -3.87 3.41 -4.30
C THR A 185 -5.10 2.69 -3.77
N VAL A 186 -5.23 2.60 -2.46
CA VAL A 186 -6.47 2.19 -1.79
C VAL A 186 -6.92 3.33 -0.90
N THR A 187 -8.20 3.71 -0.99
CA THR A 187 -8.78 4.81 -0.21
C THR A 187 -10.04 4.37 0.51
N THR A 188 -10.14 4.69 1.79
CA THR A 188 -11.30 4.41 2.64
C THR A 188 -11.77 5.68 3.35
N LEU A 189 -12.98 5.65 3.89
CA LEU A 189 -13.37 6.64 4.90
C LEU A 189 -12.60 6.34 6.19
N ALA A 190 -11.99 7.36 6.80
CA ALA A 190 -11.11 7.17 7.96
C ALA A 190 -11.88 6.57 9.17
N ASP A 191 -13.14 6.93 9.36
CA ASP A 191 -14.01 6.41 10.41
C ASP A 191 -14.49 4.96 10.16
N GLN A 192 -14.36 4.47 8.92
CA GLN A 192 -14.73 3.12 8.53
C GLN A 192 -13.52 2.22 8.23
N ALA A 193 -12.30 2.74 8.28
CA ALA A 193 -11.09 2.02 7.91
C ALA A 193 -10.94 0.69 8.65
N ALA A 194 -11.19 0.67 9.95
CA ALA A 194 -11.11 -0.56 10.75
C ALA A 194 -12.15 -1.62 10.32
N ALA A 195 -13.39 -1.20 10.03
CA ALA A 195 -14.44 -2.12 9.57
C ALA A 195 -14.18 -2.67 8.16
N GLN A 196 -13.49 -1.90 7.32
CA GLN A 196 -13.17 -2.23 5.93
C GLN A 196 -11.81 -2.94 5.79
N ALA A 197 -10.99 -2.96 6.84
CA ALA A 197 -9.65 -3.54 6.84
C ALA A 197 -9.58 -4.96 6.24
N PRO A 198 -10.48 -5.92 6.53
CA PRO A 198 -10.39 -7.27 5.99
C PRO A 198 -10.45 -7.34 4.45
N ASP A 199 -11.20 -6.46 3.80
CA ASP A 199 -11.26 -6.39 2.34
C ASP A 199 -10.05 -5.63 1.78
N VAL A 200 -9.68 -4.52 2.42
CA VAL A 200 -8.53 -3.69 2.05
C VAL A 200 -7.23 -4.51 2.12
N GLU A 201 -7.02 -5.28 3.19
CA GLU A 201 -5.86 -6.16 3.34
C GLU A 201 -5.79 -7.23 2.25
N LYS A 202 -6.92 -7.80 1.83
CA LYS A 202 -6.96 -8.74 0.70
C LYS A 202 -6.55 -8.09 -0.62
N ILE A 203 -6.95 -6.83 -0.83
CA ILE A 203 -6.58 -6.08 -2.03
C ILE A 203 -5.10 -5.74 -2.01
N ILE A 204 -4.60 -5.21 -0.88
CA ILE A 204 -3.18 -4.86 -0.74
C ILE A 204 -2.30 -6.11 -0.84
N GLY A 205 -2.67 -7.19 -0.14
CA GLY A 205 -1.91 -8.44 -0.13
C GLY A 205 -1.98 -9.22 -1.45
N GLY A 206 -3.03 -9.01 -2.24
CA GLY A 206 -3.18 -9.67 -3.55
C GLY A 206 -2.74 -8.81 -4.74
N PHE A 207 -2.41 -7.53 -4.52
CA PHE A 207 -1.80 -6.70 -5.56
C PHE A 207 -0.44 -7.28 -5.97
N SER A 208 -0.20 -7.37 -7.27
CA SER A 208 1.06 -7.93 -7.77
C SER A 208 1.55 -7.24 -9.04
N VAL A 209 2.87 -7.24 -9.21
CA VAL A 209 3.59 -6.76 -10.39
C VAL A 209 4.61 -7.81 -10.76
N ALA A 210 4.66 -8.20 -12.02
CA ALA A 210 5.62 -9.17 -12.54
C ALA A 210 6.00 -8.86 -13.99
N VAL A 211 7.26 -9.07 -14.36
CA VAL A 211 7.73 -9.07 -15.75
C VAL A 211 7.37 -10.40 -16.40
N LYS A 212 6.95 -10.38 -17.67
CA LYS A 212 6.63 -11.58 -18.47
C LYS A 212 7.87 -12.17 -19.10
#